data_d522ecb1d2edfd37311d67b843666a4c
#
_entry.id   d522ecb1d2edfd37311d67b843666a4c
#
_cell.length_a   1.000
_cell.length_b   1.000
_cell.length_c   1.000
_cell.angle_alpha   90.00
_cell.angle_beta   90.00
_cell.angle_gamma   90.00
#
_symmetry.space_group_name_H-M   'P 1'
#
loop_
_entity.id
_entity.type
_entity.pdbx_description
1 polymer ?
#
loop_
_entity_poly.entity_id
_entity_poly.type
_entity_poly.pdbx_seq_one_letter_code
_entity_poly.pdbx_strand_id
1 'polypeptide(L)'
;ETLVASFGTIIKEIRKEQKMTQKMLSQDICSQSVLSRIENNEELPNVVVMAQICQRLGVTIDHVMRLSHGKIREVLKNFELTDLYFQQRDYRKLEQVLKSPEVTENLYEAADFQKYYYYLGVCEFTLRKNITQALSYLKEALSYSTLKDRTQVTDVEIQLVSCIGKIYGVAGKTAEARYYLSRSIQLFQETIQDRTKSEFTQIFYNYGSFLLHQGEIELSLEQVNQGIRWAQDKNSYYYLNDLFILKSLIYKKKGEINKALFYEELA
;
A
#
# COMPACT_ATOMS: atom_id res chain seq x y z
N GLU A 1 16.56 0.26 29.23
CA GLU A 1 16.26 -0.99 28.52
C GLU A 1 14.83 -1.38 28.85
N THR A 2 13.88 -1.01 28.00
CA THR A 2 12.49 -1.43 28.11
C THR A 2 12.44 -2.89 27.65
N LEU A 3 12.19 -3.81 28.58
CA LEU A 3 11.98 -5.23 28.27
C LEU A 3 10.86 -5.35 27.22
N VAL A 4 11.24 -5.73 26.03
CA VAL A 4 10.29 -6.08 24.97
C VAL A 4 9.57 -7.34 25.45
N ALA A 5 8.26 -7.26 25.70
CA ALA A 5 7.46 -8.40 26.07
C ALA A 5 7.46 -9.40 24.89
N SER A 6 8.14 -10.52 25.07
CA SER A 6 8.28 -11.56 24.04
C SER A 6 7.00 -12.40 23.93
N PHE A 7 6.90 -13.23 22.88
CA PHE A 7 5.77 -14.15 22.67
C PHE A 7 5.40 -14.92 23.95
N GLY A 8 6.39 -15.47 24.66
CA GLY A 8 6.15 -16.24 25.88
C GLY A 8 5.53 -15.41 27.01
N THR A 9 6.00 -14.18 27.19
CA THR A 9 5.45 -13.26 28.20
C THR A 9 3.97 -12.96 27.93
N ILE A 10 3.62 -12.64 26.66
CA ILE A 10 2.23 -12.35 26.28
C ILE A 10 1.33 -13.57 26.44
N ILE A 11 1.77 -14.75 26.02
CA ILE A 11 1.03 -16.00 26.22
C ILE A 11 0.75 -16.25 27.70
N LYS A 12 1.75 -16.00 28.56
CA LYS A 12 1.62 -16.12 30.01
C LYS A 12 0.58 -15.14 30.59
N GLU A 13 0.56 -13.89 30.09
CA GLU A 13 -0.40 -12.87 30.53
C GLU A 13 -1.83 -13.26 30.11
N ILE A 14 -2.07 -13.56 28.82
CA ILE A 14 -3.38 -13.97 28.30
C ILE A 14 -3.89 -15.23 29.06
N ARG A 15 -3.03 -16.22 29.23
CA ARG A 15 -3.39 -17.42 29.98
C ARG A 15 -3.85 -17.10 31.43
N LYS A 16 -3.11 -16.22 32.12
CA LYS A 16 -3.45 -15.79 33.48
C LYS A 16 -4.76 -15.00 33.54
N GLU A 17 -4.98 -14.10 32.60
CA GLU A 17 -6.24 -13.36 32.47
C GLU A 17 -7.43 -14.31 32.30
N GLN A 18 -7.26 -15.38 31.53
CA GLN A 18 -8.25 -16.43 31.34
C GLN A 18 -8.30 -17.44 32.48
N LYS A 19 -7.51 -17.24 33.56
CA LYS A 19 -7.43 -18.12 34.72
C LYS A 19 -7.08 -19.58 34.37
N MET A 20 -6.37 -19.81 33.28
CA MET A 20 -5.90 -21.13 32.89
C MET A 20 -4.58 -21.48 33.56
N THR A 21 -4.42 -22.77 33.94
CA THR A 21 -3.13 -23.29 34.40
C THR A 21 -2.23 -23.64 33.21
N GLN A 22 -0.91 -23.70 33.43
CA GLN A 22 0.02 -24.18 32.41
C GLN A 22 -0.34 -25.60 31.93
N LYS A 23 -0.79 -26.47 32.85
CA LYS A 23 -1.22 -27.84 32.50
C LYS A 23 -2.43 -27.81 31.56
N MET A 24 -3.39 -26.93 31.76
CA MET A 24 -4.56 -26.80 30.87
C MET A 24 -4.16 -26.30 29.50
N LEU A 25 -3.28 -25.30 29.43
CA LEU A 25 -2.85 -24.73 28.17
C LEU A 25 -1.96 -25.68 27.36
N SER A 26 -1.09 -26.46 28.04
CA SER A 26 -0.14 -27.37 27.37
C SER A 26 -0.73 -28.71 26.96
N GLN A 27 -1.91 -29.08 27.47
CA GLN A 27 -2.52 -30.38 27.24
C GLN A 27 -2.66 -30.68 25.75
N ASP A 28 -2.20 -31.84 25.29
CA ASP A 28 -2.23 -32.30 23.90
C ASP A 28 -1.45 -31.40 22.88
N ILE A 29 -0.67 -30.43 23.37
CA ILE A 29 0.18 -29.55 22.56
C ILE A 29 1.65 -29.83 22.85
N CYS A 30 2.06 -29.74 24.11
CA CYS A 30 3.45 -29.96 24.56
C CYS A 30 3.44 -30.32 26.05
N SER A 31 4.63 -30.67 26.59
CA SER A 31 4.73 -30.87 28.05
C SER A 31 4.60 -29.53 28.80
N GLN A 32 4.10 -29.60 30.04
CA GLN A 32 3.99 -28.40 30.88
C GLN A 32 5.37 -27.73 31.11
N SER A 33 6.45 -28.51 31.14
CA SER A 33 7.82 -27.98 31.29
C SER A 33 8.27 -27.21 30.02
N VAL A 34 7.88 -27.64 28.84
CA VAL A 34 8.13 -26.92 27.58
C VAL A 34 7.35 -25.61 27.56
N LEU A 35 6.05 -25.65 27.92
CA LEU A 35 5.26 -24.42 28.01
C LEU A 35 5.85 -23.42 29.01
N SER A 36 6.33 -23.92 30.17
CA SER A 36 6.96 -23.09 31.19
C SER A 36 8.21 -22.37 30.63
N ARG A 37 9.06 -23.08 29.86
CA ARG A 37 10.25 -22.47 29.22
C ARG A 37 9.84 -21.45 28.14
N ILE A 38 8.80 -21.75 27.37
CA ILE A 38 8.26 -20.79 26.38
C ILE A 38 7.78 -19.52 27.09
N GLU A 39 6.97 -19.65 28.15
CA GLU A 39 6.44 -18.51 28.92
C GLU A 39 7.53 -17.69 29.64
N ASN A 40 8.66 -18.29 29.92
CA ASN A 40 9.81 -17.62 30.52
C ASN A 40 10.83 -17.12 29.47
N ASN A 41 10.54 -17.31 28.17
CA ASN A 41 11.39 -16.94 27.03
C ASN A 41 12.77 -17.68 26.99
N GLU A 42 12.81 -18.86 27.57
CA GLU A 42 13.98 -19.74 27.54
C GLU A 42 13.97 -20.66 26.32
N GLU A 43 12.82 -20.79 25.66
CA GLU A 43 12.63 -21.62 24.47
C GLU A 43 11.66 -20.96 23.50
N LEU A 44 12.01 -20.95 22.20
CA LEU A 44 11.10 -20.52 21.12
C LEU A 44 10.29 -21.71 20.63
N PRO A 45 8.95 -21.66 20.67
CA PRO A 45 8.13 -22.72 20.10
C PRO A 45 8.26 -22.78 18.59
N ASN A 46 8.15 -23.97 18.03
CA ASN A 46 7.95 -24.08 16.59
C ASN A 46 6.55 -23.55 16.19
N VAL A 47 6.38 -23.27 14.90
CA VAL A 47 5.16 -22.63 14.38
C VAL A 47 3.88 -23.42 14.68
N VAL A 48 3.94 -24.76 14.74
CA VAL A 48 2.79 -25.63 15.02
C VAL A 48 2.37 -25.48 16.49
N VAL A 49 3.31 -25.57 17.41
CA VAL A 49 3.07 -25.36 18.84
C VAL A 49 2.55 -23.96 19.10
N MET A 50 3.14 -22.94 18.44
CA MET A 50 2.70 -21.55 18.53
C MET A 50 1.23 -21.40 18.08
N ALA A 51 0.87 -21.97 16.95
CA ALA A 51 -0.50 -21.93 16.42
C ALA A 51 -1.50 -22.60 17.35
N GLN A 52 -1.16 -23.78 17.88
CA GLN A 52 -2.03 -24.52 18.80
C GLN A 52 -2.24 -23.81 20.15
N ILE A 53 -1.18 -23.21 20.70
CA ILE A 53 -1.27 -22.38 21.93
C ILE A 53 -2.21 -21.19 21.68
N CYS A 54 -2.00 -20.44 20.58
CA CYS A 54 -2.83 -19.29 20.22
C CYS A 54 -4.29 -19.71 20.01
N GLN A 55 -4.54 -20.81 19.30
CA GLN A 55 -5.89 -21.33 19.07
C GLN A 55 -6.60 -21.67 20.39
N ARG A 56 -5.91 -22.31 21.35
CA ARG A 56 -6.48 -22.65 22.66
C ARG A 56 -6.79 -21.43 23.51
N LEU A 57 -5.99 -20.38 23.38
CA LEU A 57 -6.24 -19.08 24.01
C LEU A 57 -7.28 -18.22 23.28
N GLY A 58 -7.79 -18.66 22.12
CA GLY A 58 -8.76 -17.90 21.33
C GLY A 58 -8.17 -16.65 20.67
N VAL A 59 -6.87 -16.63 20.43
CA VAL A 59 -6.16 -15.50 19.80
C VAL A 59 -5.44 -15.95 18.52
N THR A 60 -5.10 -15.01 17.66
CA THR A 60 -4.26 -15.27 16.49
C THR A 60 -2.78 -15.05 16.82
N ILE A 61 -1.89 -15.71 16.09
CA ILE A 61 -0.44 -15.47 16.20
C ILE A 61 -0.15 -13.98 15.97
N ASP A 62 -0.75 -13.37 14.95
CA ASP A 62 -0.63 -11.94 14.67
C ASP A 62 -1.04 -11.05 15.84
N HIS A 63 -2.10 -11.43 16.54
CA HIS A 63 -2.54 -10.68 17.73
C HIS A 63 -1.48 -10.73 18.84
N VAL A 64 -0.95 -11.92 19.12
CA VAL A 64 0.11 -12.10 20.13
C VAL A 64 1.38 -11.38 19.73
N MET A 65 1.77 -11.45 18.44
CA MET A 65 2.95 -10.75 17.93
C MET A 65 2.77 -9.23 17.99
N ARG A 66 1.58 -8.70 17.75
CA ARG A 66 1.27 -7.28 17.95
C ARG A 66 1.33 -6.83 19.39
N LEU A 67 0.91 -7.67 20.33
CA LEU A 67 0.98 -7.37 21.77
C LEU A 67 2.41 -7.45 22.30
N SER A 68 3.25 -8.34 21.73
CA SER A 68 4.61 -8.59 22.22
C SER A 68 5.55 -7.40 22.11
N HIS A 69 5.17 -6.36 21.34
CA HIS A 69 6.06 -5.25 21.09
C HIS A 69 5.34 -3.90 21.10
N GLY A 70 5.40 -3.19 22.23
CA GLY A 70 4.97 -1.80 22.28
C GLY A 70 5.59 -0.97 21.15
N LYS A 71 6.88 -1.17 20.84
CA LYS A 71 7.58 -0.59 19.68
C LYS A 71 7.03 -1.10 18.35
N ILE A 72 6.76 -2.41 18.18
CA ILE A 72 6.18 -2.93 16.92
C ILE A 72 4.78 -2.37 16.70
N ARG A 73 3.97 -2.22 17.76
CA ARG A 73 2.65 -1.59 17.61
C ARG A 73 2.74 -0.16 17.14
N GLU A 74 3.71 0.60 17.61
CA GLU A 74 3.96 1.97 17.18
C GLU A 74 4.49 2.02 15.74
N VAL A 75 5.42 1.12 15.39
CA VAL A 75 5.91 0.94 14.03
C VAL A 75 4.78 0.57 13.07
N LEU A 76 3.98 -0.48 13.38
CA LEU A 76 2.86 -0.88 12.54
C LEU A 76 1.83 0.24 12.38
N LYS A 77 1.53 0.96 13.46
CA LYS A 77 0.64 2.14 13.41
C LYS A 77 1.19 3.22 12.47
N ASN A 78 2.49 3.48 12.48
CA ASN A 78 3.09 4.47 11.59
C ASN A 78 3.05 4.01 10.13
N PHE A 79 3.26 2.71 9.84
CA PHE A 79 3.07 2.16 8.49
C PHE A 79 1.60 2.26 8.04
N GLU A 80 0.63 1.98 8.91
CA GLU A 80 -0.80 2.19 8.63
C GLU A 80 -1.11 3.68 8.36
N LEU A 81 -0.50 4.59 9.12
CA LEU A 81 -0.64 6.03 8.91
C LEU A 81 -0.05 6.49 7.57
N THR A 82 1.04 5.89 7.09
CA THR A 82 1.55 6.22 5.75
C THR A 82 0.54 5.90 4.67
N ASP A 83 -0.12 4.73 4.74
CA ASP A 83 -1.16 4.35 3.79
C ASP A 83 -2.39 5.27 3.87
N LEU A 84 -2.82 5.55 5.09
CA LEU A 84 -3.96 6.44 5.33
C LEU A 84 -3.71 7.85 4.75
N TYR A 85 -2.58 8.45 5.05
CA TYR A 85 -2.26 9.79 4.54
C TYR A 85 -2.01 9.82 3.03
N PHE A 86 -1.48 8.73 2.47
CA PHE A 86 -1.38 8.58 1.02
C PHE A 86 -2.76 8.55 0.36
N GLN A 87 -3.70 7.76 0.88
CA GLN A 87 -5.07 7.68 0.39
C GLN A 87 -5.83 9.01 0.54
N GLN A 88 -5.60 9.71 1.66
CA GLN A 88 -6.16 11.04 1.89
C GLN A 88 -5.49 12.15 1.07
N ARG A 89 -4.41 11.83 0.35
CA ARG A 89 -3.59 12.80 -0.40
C ARG A 89 -3.00 13.89 0.50
N ASP A 90 -2.85 13.62 1.81
CA ASP A 90 -2.19 14.51 2.78
C ASP A 90 -0.68 14.25 2.78
N TYR A 91 -0.03 14.70 1.71
CA TYR A 91 1.39 14.44 1.48
C TYR A 91 2.32 15.12 2.50
N ARG A 92 1.86 16.16 3.19
CA ARG A 92 2.64 16.79 4.28
C ARG A 92 2.72 15.88 5.50
N LYS A 93 1.59 15.36 5.95
CA LYS A 93 1.57 14.37 7.06
C LYS A 93 2.24 13.08 6.66
N LEU A 94 2.04 12.61 5.43
CA LEU A 94 2.74 11.44 4.90
C LEU A 94 4.26 11.61 5.03
N GLU A 95 4.81 12.73 4.56
CA GLU A 95 6.24 12.98 4.63
C GLU A 95 6.77 13.04 6.07
N GLN A 96 6.00 13.62 7.00
CA GLN A 96 6.37 13.66 8.42
C GLN A 96 6.50 12.26 9.01
N VAL A 97 5.53 11.39 8.74
CA VAL A 97 5.56 10.00 9.23
C VAL A 97 6.68 9.20 8.56
N LEU A 98 6.89 9.36 7.24
CA LEU A 98 7.98 8.68 6.53
C LEU A 98 9.38 9.00 7.09
N LYS A 99 9.57 10.21 7.60
CA LYS A 99 10.85 10.65 8.19
C LYS A 99 11.01 10.30 9.66
N SER A 100 10.00 9.70 10.27
CA SER A 100 10.07 9.32 11.68
C SER A 100 11.02 8.12 11.88
N PRO A 101 11.72 8.04 13.03
CA PRO A 101 12.59 6.90 13.35
C PRO A 101 11.83 5.57 13.33
N GLU A 102 10.57 5.56 13.74
CA GLU A 102 9.70 4.38 13.77
C GLU A 102 9.52 3.77 12.38
N VAL A 103 9.58 4.57 11.32
CA VAL A 103 9.54 4.08 9.93
C VAL A 103 10.94 3.80 9.41
N THR A 104 11.87 4.78 9.51
CA THR A 104 13.19 4.66 8.87
C THR A 104 14.08 3.56 9.46
N GLU A 105 13.95 3.26 10.75
CA GLU A 105 14.70 2.21 11.43
C GLU A 105 14.06 0.81 11.33
N ASN A 106 12.86 0.72 10.74
CA ASN A 106 12.08 -0.53 10.70
C ASN A 106 11.70 -0.95 9.27
N LEU A 107 12.49 -0.59 8.30
CA LEU A 107 12.42 -1.09 6.93
C LEU A 107 13.28 -2.36 6.83
N TYR A 108 12.67 -3.52 6.64
CA TYR A 108 13.39 -4.80 6.64
C TYR A 108 13.26 -5.56 5.32
N GLU A 109 12.08 -5.52 4.70
CA GLU A 109 11.81 -6.26 3.48
C GLU A 109 11.91 -5.38 2.23
N ALA A 110 12.19 -5.99 1.08
CA ALA A 110 12.22 -5.27 -0.19
C ALA A 110 10.90 -4.52 -0.46
N ALA A 111 9.77 -5.09 -0.03
CA ALA A 111 8.45 -4.46 -0.15
C ALA A 111 8.33 -3.17 0.68
N ASP A 112 8.94 -3.14 1.89
CA ASP A 112 8.94 -1.95 2.75
C ASP A 112 9.73 -0.82 2.09
N PHE A 113 10.95 -1.12 1.61
CA PHE A 113 11.79 -0.16 0.90
C PHE A 113 11.12 0.34 -0.38
N GLN A 114 10.51 -0.55 -1.16
CA GLN A 114 9.80 -0.18 -2.38
C GLN A 114 8.70 0.84 -2.09
N LYS A 115 7.85 0.57 -1.10
CA LYS A 115 6.76 1.44 -0.69
C LYS A 115 7.25 2.75 -0.11
N TYR A 116 8.29 2.71 0.73
CA TYR A 116 8.92 3.87 1.33
C TYR A 116 9.44 4.85 0.26
N TYR A 117 10.25 4.37 -0.67
CA TYR A 117 10.79 5.21 -1.74
C TYR A 117 9.72 5.67 -2.73
N TYR A 118 8.68 4.85 -2.96
CA TYR A 118 7.52 5.28 -3.76
C TYR A 118 6.83 6.49 -3.12
N TYR A 119 6.55 6.43 -1.84
CA TYR A 119 5.89 7.53 -1.13
C TYR A 119 6.78 8.77 -1.02
N LEU A 120 8.08 8.61 -0.79
CA LEU A 120 9.03 9.74 -0.83
C LEU A 120 9.05 10.42 -2.21
N GLY A 121 9.07 9.63 -3.28
CA GLY A 121 9.02 10.17 -4.65
C GLY A 121 7.76 10.97 -4.93
N VAL A 122 6.60 10.46 -4.48
CA VAL A 122 5.31 11.17 -4.60
C VAL A 122 5.31 12.48 -3.79
N CYS A 123 5.81 12.45 -2.55
CA CYS A 123 5.93 13.64 -1.71
C CYS A 123 6.84 14.70 -2.35
N GLU A 124 8.01 14.30 -2.83
CA GLU A 124 8.97 15.20 -3.47
C GLU A 124 8.39 15.86 -4.71
N PHE A 125 7.72 15.09 -5.57
CA PHE A 125 7.06 15.65 -6.75
C PHE A 125 5.90 16.57 -6.38
N THR A 126 5.06 16.18 -5.41
CA THR A 126 3.83 16.91 -5.11
C THR A 126 4.10 18.18 -4.33
N LEU A 127 4.97 18.11 -3.32
CA LEU A 127 5.24 19.23 -2.42
C LEU A 127 6.26 20.22 -2.97
N ARG A 128 7.28 19.75 -3.70
CA ARG A 128 8.42 20.57 -4.15
C ARG A 128 8.53 20.72 -5.66
N LYS A 129 7.77 19.94 -6.43
CA LYS A 129 7.88 19.87 -7.90
C LYS A 129 9.29 19.50 -8.40
N ASN A 130 10.08 18.85 -7.55
CA ASN A 130 11.44 18.44 -7.88
C ASN A 130 11.41 17.13 -8.68
N ILE A 131 11.33 17.27 -10.00
CA ILE A 131 11.24 16.13 -10.93
C ILE A 131 12.44 15.19 -10.82
N THR A 132 13.65 15.75 -10.74
CA THR A 132 14.88 14.96 -10.72
C THR A 132 14.96 14.09 -9.47
N GLN A 133 14.72 14.66 -8.29
CA GLN A 133 14.77 13.91 -7.03
C GLN A 133 13.60 12.94 -6.92
N ALA A 134 12.41 13.33 -7.36
CA ALA A 134 11.26 12.43 -7.39
C ALA A 134 11.52 11.19 -8.24
N LEU A 135 12.04 11.37 -9.47
CA LEU A 135 12.42 10.24 -10.34
C LEU A 135 13.53 9.38 -9.74
N SER A 136 14.48 9.98 -9.01
CA SER A 136 15.53 9.23 -8.31
C SER A 136 14.93 8.29 -7.27
N TYR A 137 14.04 8.78 -6.40
CA TYR A 137 13.34 7.95 -5.41
C TYR A 137 12.47 6.87 -6.06
N LEU A 138 11.74 7.20 -7.13
CA LEU A 138 10.88 6.23 -7.79
C LEU A 138 11.68 5.12 -8.52
N LYS A 139 12.84 5.45 -9.07
CA LYS A 139 13.75 4.45 -9.67
C LYS A 139 14.37 3.58 -8.59
N GLU A 140 14.73 4.15 -7.44
CA GLU A 140 15.16 3.38 -6.27
C GLU A 140 14.05 2.42 -5.83
N ALA A 141 12.81 2.87 -5.69
CA ALA A 141 11.68 2.01 -5.40
C ALA A 141 11.52 0.87 -6.42
N LEU A 142 11.73 1.16 -7.71
CA LEU A 142 11.62 0.15 -8.77
C LEU A 142 12.76 -0.89 -8.70
N SER A 143 13.94 -0.53 -8.19
CA SER A 143 15.07 -1.46 -8.03
C SER A 143 14.78 -2.59 -7.04
N TYR A 144 13.87 -2.38 -6.09
CA TYR A 144 13.40 -3.41 -5.16
C TYR A 144 12.39 -4.39 -5.78
N SER A 145 11.92 -4.13 -7.00
CA SER A 145 11.17 -5.12 -7.79
C SER A 145 12.14 -6.21 -8.24
N THR A 146 12.25 -7.28 -7.47
CA THR A 146 13.11 -8.42 -7.82
C THR A 146 12.50 -9.20 -8.98
N LEU A 147 12.69 -8.69 -10.18
CA LEU A 147 12.04 -9.12 -11.42
C LEU A 147 12.52 -10.48 -11.96
N LYS A 148 13.53 -11.10 -11.36
CA LYS A 148 14.11 -12.32 -11.96
C LYS A 148 13.38 -13.61 -11.63
N ASP A 149 12.60 -13.65 -10.54
CA ASP A 149 11.93 -14.88 -10.09
C ASP A 149 10.46 -14.72 -9.66
N ARG A 150 9.83 -13.55 -9.91
CA ARG A 150 8.43 -13.34 -9.53
C ARG A 150 7.47 -13.62 -10.67
N THR A 151 6.54 -14.51 -10.40
CA THR A 151 5.37 -14.78 -11.24
C THR A 151 4.28 -13.70 -11.12
N GLN A 152 4.40 -12.76 -10.17
CA GLN A 152 3.37 -11.77 -9.89
C GLN A 152 3.95 -10.38 -9.61
N VAL A 153 3.38 -9.37 -10.28
CA VAL A 153 3.64 -7.94 -10.07
C VAL A 153 2.85 -7.45 -8.86
N THR A 154 3.47 -6.67 -7.98
CA THR A 154 2.79 -6.10 -6.81
C THR A 154 1.91 -4.91 -7.16
N ASP A 155 0.91 -4.63 -6.32
CA ASP A 155 0.04 -3.45 -6.47
C ASP A 155 0.84 -2.15 -6.43
N VAL A 156 1.84 -2.06 -5.54
CA VAL A 156 2.73 -0.90 -5.42
C VAL A 156 3.53 -0.69 -6.70
N GLU A 157 4.01 -1.75 -7.33
CA GLU A 157 4.78 -1.67 -8.57
C GLU A 157 3.97 -1.08 -9.74
N ILE A 158 2.70 -1.46 -9.87
CA ILE A 158 1.82 -0.90 -10.91
C ILE A 158 1.61 0.60 -10.70
N GLN A 159 1.35 1.01 -9.47
CA GLN A 159 1.17 2.42 -9.12
C GLN A 159 2.46 3.22 -9.31
N LEU A 160 3.60 2.64 -8.93
CA LEU A 160 4.94 3.19 -9.09
C LEU A 160 5.26 3.46 -10.57
N VAL A 161 5.03 2.48 -11.43
CA VAL A 161 5.23 2.59 -12.89
C VAL A 161 4.36 3.70 -13.47
N SER A 162 3.08 3.79 -13.06
CA SER A 162 2.18 4.87 -13.46
C SER A 162 2.67 6.25 -12.99
N CYS A 163 3.19 6.34 -11.76
CA CYS A 163 3.71 7.59 -11.19
C CYS A 163 4.95 8.08 -11.96
N ILE A 164 5.87 7.18 -12.31
CA ILE A 164 7.03 7.50 -13.15
C ILE A 164 6.58 8.08 -14.49
N GLY A 165 5.61 7.43 -15.14
CA GLY A 165 5.06 7.90 -16.41
C GLY A 165 4.42 9.29 -16.31
N LYS A 166 3.64 9.55 -15.26
CA LYS A 166 3.07 10.87 -14.96
C LYS A 166 4.16 11.95 -14.86
N ILE A 167 5.23 11.67 -14.12
CA ILE A 167 6.31 12.64 -13.92
C ILE A 167 7.07 12.90 -15.21
N TYR A 168 7.32 11.87 -16.02
CA TYR A 168 7.90 12.06 -17.35
C TYR A 168 7.00 12.91 -18.27
N GLY A 169 5.67 12.74 -18.18
CA GLY A 169 4.72 13.58 -18.91
C GLY A 169 4.82 15.05 -18.52
N VAL A 170 4.91 15.35 -17.23
CA VAL A 170 5.12 16.72 -16.74
C VAL A 170 6.49 17.27 -17.14
N ALA A 171 7.51 16.41 -17.24
CA ALA A 171 8.85 16.79 -17.71
C ALA A 171 8.95 16.98 -19.25
N GLY A 172 7.85 16.80 -19.98
CA GLY A 172 7.83 16.89 -21.44
C GLY A 172 8.47 15.70 -22.17
N LYS A 173 8.81 14.63 -21.45
CA LYS A 173 9.37 13.40 -22.02
C LYS A 173 8.26 12.46 -22.46
N THR A 174 7.67 12.79 -23.61
CA THR A 174 6.43 12.16 -24.13
C THR A 174 6.59 10.66 -24.38
N ALA A 175 7.72 10.22 -24.94
CA ALA A 175 7.96 8.82 -25.26
C ALA A 175 8.05 7.96 -24.00
N GLU A 176 8.83 8.40 -23.01
CA GLU A 176 8.97 7.74 -21.71
C GLU A 176 7.64 7.76 -20.95
N ALA A 177 6.93 8.88 -20.95
CA ALA A 177 5.62 8.99 -20.34
C ALA A 177 4.64 7.95 -20.90
N ARG A 178 4.54 7.86 -22.21
CA ARG A 178 3.68 6.88 -22.89
C ARG A 178 4.07 5.45 -22.52
N TYR A 179 5.36 5.13 -22.58
CA TYR A 179 5.84 3.81 -22.24
C TYR A 179 5.43 3.39 -20.82
N TYR A 180 5.74 4.21 -19.82
CA TYR A 180 5.44 3.87 -18.42
C TYR A 180 3.93 3.87 -18.13
N LEU A 181 3.16 4.82 -18.65
CA LEU A 181 1.72 4.89 -18.43
C LEU A 181 0.98 3.71 -19.07
N SER A 182 1.27 3.39 -20.33
CA SER A 182 0.69 2.23 -21.00
C SER A 182 1.11 0.91 -20.32
N ARG A 183 2.37 0.81 -19.89
CA ARG A 183 2.88 -0.37 -19.18
C ARG A 183 2.16 -0.59 -17.85
N SER A 184 1.82 0.47 -17.10
CA SER A 184 1.06 0.34 -15.86
C SER A 184 -0.33 -0.25 -16.08
N ILE A 185 -1.02 0.17 -17.13
CA ILE A 185 -2.33 -0.39 -17.53
C ILE A 185 -2.19 -1.84 -17.97
N GLN A 186 -1.17 -2.16 -18.76
CA GLN A 186 -0.90 -3.54 -19.18
C GLN A 186 -0.64 -4.45 -17.97
N LEU A 187 0.22 -4.04 -17.04
CA LEU A 187 0.49 -4.78 -15.81
C LEU A 187 -0.77 -4.97 -14.96
N PHE A 188 -1.61 -3.95 -14.89
CA PHE A 188 -2.90 -4.04 -14.21
C PHE A 188 -3.81 -5.09 -14.85
N GLN A 189 -3.85 -5.16 -16.18
CA GLN A 189 -4.67 -6.13 -16.94
C GLN A 189 -4.13 -7.55 -16.90
N GLU A 190 -2.80 -7.72 -16.98
CA GLU A 190 -2.13 -9.03 -16.95
C GLU A 190 -2.29 -9.75 -15.60
N THR A 191 -2.45 -9.00 -14.54
CA THR A 191 -2.50 -9.54 -13.17
C THR A 191 -3.96 -9.69 -12.69
N ILE A 192 -4.68 -10.66 -13.24
CA ILE A 192 -6.13 -10.89 -13.03
C ILE A 192 -6.37 -11.64 -11.69
N GLN A 193 -5.90 -11.19 -10.56
CA GLN A 193 -6.32 -11.81 -9.30
C GLN A 193 -6.71 -10.74 -8.28
N ASP A 194 -7.93 -10.89 -7.74
CA ASP A 194 -8.52 -10.27 -6.54
C ASP A 194 -7.99 -8.88 -6.12
N ARG A 195 -7.85 -7.97 -7.11
CA ARG A 195 -7.42 -6.61 -6.80
C ARG A 195 -8.55 -5.87 -6.11
N THR A 196 -8.33 -5.55 -4.86
CA THR A 196 -9.33 -4.88 -4.02
C THR A 196 -9.04 -3.39 -3.85
N LYS A 197 -7.84 -2.92 -4.20
CA LYS A 197 -7.39 -1.57 -3.89
C LYS A 197 -8.03 -0.51 -4.78
N SER A 198 -8.65 0.47 -4.14
CA SER A 198 -9.24 1.63 -4.80
C SER A 198 -8.19 2.54 -5.44
N GLU A 199 -6.94 2.51 -4.97
CA GLU A 199 -5.84 3.33 -5.41
C GLU A 199 -5.48 3.13 -6.89
N PHE A 200 -5.89 2.02 -7.50
CA PHE A 200 -5.75 1.81 -8.95
C PHE A 200 -6.55 2.80 -9.79
N THR A 201 -7.56 3.46 -9.25
CA THR A 201 -8.26 4.55 -9.95
C THR A 201 -7.27 5.61 -10.48
N GLN A 202 -6.19 5.86 -9.75
CA GLN A 202 -5.16 6.83 -10.15
C GLN A 202 -4.43 6.47 -11.45
N ILE A 203 -4.20 5.19 -11.76
CA ILE A 203 -3.47 4.82 -12.98
C ILE A 203 -4.26 5.20 -14.23
N PHE A 204 -5.57 5.02 -14.19
CA PHE A 204 -6.48 5.41 -15.28
C PHE A 204 -6.55 6.92 -15.44
N TYR A 205 -6.58 7.67 -14.33
CA TYR A 205 -6.52 9.12 -14.36
C TYR A 205 -5.20 9.61 -14.96
N ASN A 206 -4.06 9.07 -14.55
CA ASN A 206 -2.76 9.49 -15.03
C ASN A 206 -2.64 9.26 -16.55
N TYR A 207 -3.05 8.08 -17.03
CA TYR A 207 -2.95 7.77 -18.47
C TYR A 207 -3.99 8.54 -19.29
N GLY A 208 -5.25 8.61 -18.81
CA GLY A 208 -6.30 9.40 -19.46
C GLY A 208 -5.92 10.88 -19.60
N SER A 209 -5.37 11.49 -18.54
CA SER A 209 -4.89 12.87 -18.57
C SER A 209 -3.76 13.07 -19.58
N PHE A 210 -2.79 12.17 -19.63
CA PHE A 210 -1.71 12.21 -20.61
C PHE A 210 -2.25 12.13 -22.05
N LEU A 211 -3.13 11.17 -22.33
CA LEU A 211 -3.74 11.00 -23.66
C LEU A 211 -4.52 12.24 -24.10
N LEU A 212 -5.26 12.87 -23.17
CA LEU A 212 -5.96 14.13 -23.47
C LEU A 212 -5.01 15.26 -23.88
N HIS A 213 -3.86 15.36 -23.22
CA HIS A 213 -2.81 16.34 -23.58
C HIS A 213 -2.17 16.04 -24.94
N GLN A 214 -2.08 14.76 -25.32
CA GLN A 214 -1.59 14.36 -26.65
C GLN A 214 -2.65 14.51 -27.74
N GLY A 215 -3.88 14.91 -27.42
CA GLY A 215 -4.97 15.02 -28.37
C GLY A 215 -5.67 13.69 -28.72
N GLU A 216 -5.34 12.61 -28.03
CA GLU A 216 -5.92 11.28 -28.25
C GLU A 216 -7.24 11.14 -27.46
N ILE A 217 -8.24 11.86 -27.92
CA ILE A 217 -9.50 12.10 -27.19
C ILE A 217 -10.25 10.80 -26.90
N GLU A 218 -10.40 9.90 -27.86
CA GLU A 218 -11.18 8.66 -27.70
C GLU A 218 -10.47 7.69 -26.74
N LEU A 219 -9.15 7.54 -26.87
CA LEU A 219 -8.37 6.70 -25.95
C LEU A 219 -8.39 7.27 -24.52
N SER A 220 -8.33 8.60 -24.38
CA SER A 220 -8.47 9.27 -23.10
C SER A 220 -9.83 8.95 -22.45
N LEU A 221 -10.92 9.06 -23.23
CA LEU A 221 -12.27 8.77 -22.75
C LEU A 221 -12.42 7.31 -22.31
N GLU A 222 -11.81 6.38 -23.05
CA GLU A 222 -11.80 4.96 -22.69
C GLU A 222 -11.13 4.72 -21.32
N GLN A 223 -9.94 5.28 -21.10
CA GLN A 223 -9.22 5.15 -19.83
C GLN A 223 -10.02 5.78 -18.66
N VAL A 224 -10.56 6.96 -18.87
CA VAL A 224 -11.39 7.64 -17.85
C VAL A 224 -12.62 6.80 -17.48
N ASN A 225 -13.31 6.23 -18.49
CA ASN A 225 -14.45 5.36 -18.24
C ASN A 225 -14.08 4.08 -17.46
N GLN A 226 -12.92 3.48 -17.76
CA GLN A 226 -12.42 2.32 -17.00
C GLN A 226 -12.14 2.71 -15.54
N GLY A 227 -11.51 3.86 -15.30
CA GLY A 227 -11.23 4.37 -13.96
C GLY A 227 -12.51 4.67 -13.16
N ILE A 228 -13.54 5.26 -13.78
CA ILE A 228 -14.84 5.52 -13.14
C ILE A 228 -15.51 4.20 -12.74
N ARG A 229 -15.56 3.22 -13.64
CA ARG A 229 -16.10 1.88 -13.33
C ARG A 229 -15.36 1.23 -12.16
N TRP A 230 -14.04 1.28 -12.19
CA TRP A 230 -13.22 0.74 -11.10
C TRP A 230 -13.55 1.39 -9.75
N ALA A 231 -13.61 2.72 -9.69
CA ALA A 231 -13.96 3.44 -8.46
C ALA A 231 -15.36 3.07 -7.96
N GLN A 232 -16.34 2.96 -8.84
CA GLN A 232 -17.69 2.55 -8.52
C GLN A 232 -17.76 1.11 -8.00
N ASP A 233 -17.09 0.17 -8.66
CA ASP A 233 -17.02 -1.24 -8.25
C ASP A 233 -16.36 -1.42 -6.86
N LYS A 234 -15.46 -0.52 -6.49
CA LYS A 234 -14.79 -0.50 -5.17
C LYS A 234 -15.48 0.39 -4.15
N ASN A 235 -16.63 1.00 -4.48
CA ASN A 235 -17.32 1.98 -3.64
C ASN A 235 -16.37 3.06 -3.10
N SER A 236 -15.50 3.59 -3.95
CA SER A 236 -14.43 4.52 -3.58
C SER A 236 -14.58 5.86 -4.28
N TYR A 237 -14.32 6.92 -3.54
CA TYR A 237 -14.24 8.29 -4.08
C TYR A 237 -12.80 8.68 -4.48
N TYR A 238 -11.81 7.80 -4.26
CA TYR A 238 -10.42 8.08 -4.57
C TYR A 238 -10.25 8.33 -6.07
N TYR A 239 -9.80 9.52 -6.45
CA TYR A 239 -9.69 10.03 -7.82
C TYR A 239 -11.02 10.06 -8.63
N LEU A 240 -12.17 9.77 -8.06
CA LEU A 240 -13.44 9.77 -8.80
C LEU A 240 -13.81 11.19 -9.28
N ASN A 241 -13.69 12.20 -8.41
CA ASN A 241 -13.92 13.59 -8.77
C ASN A 241 -12.94 14.07 -9.84
N ASP A 242 -11.64 13.72 -9.69
CA ASP A 242 -10.62 14.05 -10.70
C ASP A 242 -10.97 13.44 -12.07
N LEU A 243 -11.51 12.21 -12.10
CA LEU A 243 -11.96 11.56 -13.33
C LEU A 243 -13.21 12.23 -13.93
N PHE A 244 -14.17 12.69 -13.12
CA PHE A 244 -15.32 13.45 -13.63
C PHE A 244 -14.88 14.79 -14.23
N ILE A 245 -13.97 15.52 -13.59
CA ILE A 245 -13.38 16.75 -14.13
C ILE A 245 -12.69 16.45 -15.47
N LEU A 246 -11.86 15.40 -15.52
CA LEU A 246 -11.16 15.01 -16.75
C LEU A 246 -12.14 14.65 -17.86
N LYS A 247 -13.23 13.95 -17.53
CA LYS A 247 -14.30 13.59 -18.48
C LYS A 247 -15.06 14.81 -18.99
N SER A 248 -15.33 15.79 -18.11
CA SER A 248 -15.85 17.09 -18.53
C SER A 248 -14.95 17.78 -19.55
N LEU A 249 -13.63 17.84 -19.29
CA LEU A 249 -12.66 18.43 -20.21
C LEU A 249 -12.60 17.72 -21.55
N ILE A 250 -12.73 16.39 -21.57
CA ILE A 250 -12.81 15.59 -22.79
C ILE A 250 -14.04 15.99 -23.60
N TYR A 251 -15.23 16.08 -22.98
CA TYR A 251 -16.45 16.48 -23.69
C TYR A 251 -16.44 17.94 -24.13
N LYS A 252 -15.79 18.86 -23.39
CA LYS A 252 -15.54 20.24 -23.87
C LYS A 252 -14.72 20.24 -25.15
N LYS A 253 -13.66 19.43 -25.23
CA LYS A 253 -12.85 19.30 -26.45
C LYS A 253 -13.60 18.66 -27.63
N LYS A 254 -14.58 17.79 -27.36
CA LYS A 254 -15.47 17.19 -28.38
C LYS A 254 -16.58 18.14 -28.83
N GLY A 255 -16.77 19.29 -28.17
CA GLY A 255 -17.88 20.21 -28.42
C GLY A 255 -19.21 19.76 -27.82
N GLU A 256 -19.23 18.74 -26.98
CA GLU A 256 -20.42 18.16 -26.34
C GLU A 256 -20.69 18.86 -25.00
N ILE A 257 -21.06 20.14 -25.05
CA ILE A 257 -21.13 21.04 -23.88
C ILE A 257 -22.10 20.52 -22.79
N ASN A 258 -23.25 19.98 -23.17
CA ASN A 258 -24.24 19.47 -22.20
C ASN A 258 -23.68 18.30 -21.38
N LYS A 259 -22.94 17.39 -22.01
CA LYS A 259 -22.27 16.30 -21.32
C LYS A 259 -21.14 16.82 -20.43
N ALA A 260 -20.40 17.81 -20.90
CA ALA A 260 -19.32 18.42 -20.12
C ALA A 260 -19.86 19.03 -18.83
N LEU A 261 -20.94 19.81 -18.88
CA LEU A 261 -21.59 20.41 -17.70
C LEU A 261 -22.10 19.33 -16.75
N PHE A 262 -22.73 18.27 -17.24
CA PHE A 262 -23.19 17.15 -16.41
C PHE A 262 -22.04 16.54 -15.57
N TYR A 263 -20.88 16.28 -16.18
CA TYR A 263 -19.76 15.72 -15.43
C TYR A 263 -19.05 16.73 -14.53
N GLU A 264 -19.18 18.02 -14.81
CA GLU A 264 -18.69 19.10 -13.94
C GLU A 264 -19.53 19.23 -12.66
N GLU A 265 -20.85 18.99 -12.76
CA GLU A 265 -21.75 18.95 -11.61
C GLU A 265 -21.56 17.70 -10.73
N LEU A 266 -21.10 16.58 -11.31
CA LEU A 266 -20.84 15.35 -10.57
C LEU A 266 -19.50 15.38 -9.80
N ALA A 267 -18.59 16.28 -10.14
CA ALA A 267 -17.26 16.40 -9.56
C ALA A 267 -17.26 17.22 -8.27
#